data_9148b6474426960e9b850cbea3573656
#
_entry.id   9148b6474426960e9b850cbea3573656
#
_cell.length_a   1.000
_cell.length_b   1.000
_cell.length_c   1.000
_cell.angle_alpha   90.00
_cell.angle_beta   90.00
_cell.angle_gamma   90.00
#
_symmetry.space_group_name_H-M   'P 1'
#
loop_
_entity.id
_entity.type
_entity.pdbx_description
1 polymer ?
#
loop_
_entity_poly.entity_id
_entity_poly.type
_entity_poly.pdbx_seq_one_letter_code
_entity_poly.pdbx_strand_id
1 'polypeptide(L)'
;LDCGGVELILLKADLLLADNQPTAAEESLTKALEKDMMNGELRAKIATRYLLDGRPDAAQQLLDTTPLGIDHALLHVVEGRLHLVNADKVRDGTGETDATLLSVAIAAFEGALKLDRELGVAWLGMARTQRLLRNLDAAEEALTRARRLLSEDDPSSAAEAALLALDQGDIASAANLIDAADIHGDSPVITYVRGNIEARSGHLERALDYYSRTLKLDTNHIRARLNRCSIHMAMGEGRKALDDAEILLDLAPNFTLARFRKAEAEMMLNEWSRAREDLDVVLEKAPHHHQALTQLAACFIALDRPERAETPLNEALRIAPDYAPAWHQRGLLYLEWGRHDNAMSDFEAAVKADTQHLDSRLHIAAMHHEAEQFDLAATAWRSVLQIDPDNLVAKTRLDECEVKLMA
;
A
#
# COMPACT_ATOMS: atom_id res chain seq x y z
N LEU A 1 -0.96 0.73 44.72
CA LEU A 1 -0.73 2.06 44.10
C LEU A 1 -2.07 2.56 43.59
N ASP A 2 -2.52 3.73 44.08
CA ASP A 2 -3.70 4.42 43.52
C ASP A 2 -3.47 4.74 42.05
N CYS A 3 -4.54 4.88 41.23
CA CYS A 3 -4.45 5.20 39.79
C CYS A 3 -3.50 6.38 39.50
N GLY A 4 -3.43 7.38 40.40
CA GLY A 4 -2.46 8.47 40.32
C GLY A 4 -0.99 8.06 40.49
N GLY A 5 -0.73 6.90 41.06
CA GLY A 5 0.65 6.35 41.20
C GLY A 5 1.19 5.77 39.89
N VAL A 6 0.35 5.14 39.09
CA VAL A 6 0.73 4.57 37.78
C VAL A 6 1.04 5.69 36.78
N GLU A 7 0.19 6.72 36.71
CA GLU A 7 0.39 7.85 35.82
C GLU A 7 1.67 8.64 36.13
N LEU A 8 1.98 8.84 37.43
CA LEU A 8 3.23 9.48 37.85
C LEU A 8 4.46 8.69 37.44
N ILE A 9 4.41 7.35 37.49
CA ILE A 9 5.50 6.48 37.06
C ILE A 9 5.75 6.61 35.58
N LEU A 10 4.68 6.59 34.79
CA LEU A 10 4.74 6.75 33.33
C LEU A 10 5.24 8.16 32.94
N LEU A 11 4.72 9.21 33.59
CA LEU A 11 5.18 10.59 33.37
C LEU A 11 6.67 10.73 33.70
N LYS A 12 7.14 10.11 34.78
CA LYS A 12 8.56 10.10 35.11
C LYS A 12 9.42 9.41 34.03
N ALA A 13 8.92 8.29 33.49
CA ALA A 13 9.61 7.60 32.40
C ALA A 13 9.62 8.46 31.13
N ASP A 14 8.54 9.16 30.82
CA ASP A 14 8.46 10.09 29.69
C ASP A 14 9.42 11.27 29.82
N LEU A 15 9.55 11.84 31.01
CA LEU A 15 10.52 12.90 31.28
C LEU A 15 11.95 12.41 31.10
N LEU A 16 12.27 11.20 31.59
CA LEU A 16 13.60 10.61 31.42
C LEU A 16 13.93 10.33 29.95
N LEU A 17 12.94 9.92 29.15
CA LEU A 17 13.09 9.74 27.69
C LEU A 17 13.31 11.07 26.98
N ALA A 18 12.55 12.12 27.36
CA ALA A 18 12.74 13.48 26.83
C ALA A 18 14.14 14.04 27.16
N ASP A 19 14.71 13.63 28.28
CA ASP A 19 16.07 13.98 28.74
C ASP A 19 17.16 13.07 28.12
N ASN A 20 16.79 12.26 27.13
CA ASN A 20 17.67 11.28 26.44
C ASN A 20 18.30 10.23 27.39
N GLN A 21 17.56 9.79 28.40
CA GLN A 21 17.96 8.78 29.39
C GLN A 21 17.12 7.49 29.30
N PRO A 22 17.15 6.73 28.19
CA PRO A 22 16.25 5.59 27.96
C PRO A 22 16.48 4.45 28.98
N THR A 23 17.72 4.20 29.40
CA THR A 23 18.04 3.18 30.41
C THR A 23 17.46 3.51 31.80
N ALA A 24 17.53 4.75 32.22
CA ALA A 24 16.95 5.20 33.49
C ALA A 24 15.41 5.15 33.46
N ALA A 25 14.77 5.46 32.29
CA ALA A 25 13.35 5.30 32.10
C ALA A 25 12.94 3.82 32.29
N GLU A 26 13.62 2.90 31.60
CA GLU A 26 13.35 1.47 31.67
C GLU A 26 13.54 0.90 33.05
N GLU A 27 14.62 1.26 33.74
CA GLU A 27 14.82 0.89 35.14
C GLU A 27 13.71 1.41 36.07
N SER A 28 13.21 2.63 35.85
CA SER A 28 12.11 3.20 36.62
C SER A 28 10.83 2.41 36.47
N LEU A 29 10.50 2.00 35.23
CA LEU A 29 9.34 1.17 34.92
C LEU A 29 9.46 -0.24 35.49
N THR A 30 10.63 -0.87 35.33
CA THR A 30 10.90 -2.21 35.88
C THR A 30 10.80 -2.22 37.39
N LYS A 31 11.44 -1.29 38.10
CA LYS A 31 11.37 -1.15 39.57
C LYS A 31 9.91 -0.91 40.05
N ALA A 32 9.10 -0.20 39.29
CA ALA A 32 7.70 0.00 39.66
C ALA A 32 6.91 -1.32 39.55
N LEU A 33 7.16 -2.09 38.48
CA LEU A 33 6.50 -3.39 38.27
C LEU A 33 6.98 -4.44 39.32
N GLU A 34 8.25 -4.43 39.71
CA GLU A 34 8.77 -5.30 40.77
C GLU A 34 8.08 -5.06 42.10
N LYS A 35 7.69 -3.79 42.40
CA LYS A 35 6.95 -3.43 43.62
C LYS A 35 5.51 -3.88 43.63
N ASP A 36 4.90 -3.99 42.46
CA ASP A 36 3.51 -4.37 42.29
C ASP A 36 3.37 -5.28 41.06
N MET A 37 3.90 -6.50 41.18
CA MET A 37 3.96 -7.48 40.10
C MET A 37 2.56 -7.93 39.63
N MET A 38 1.54 -7.80 40.47
CA MET A 38 0.15 -8.19 40.17
C MET A 38 -0.68 -7.07 39.56
N ASN A 39 -0.11 -5.91 39.29
CA ASN A 39 -0.80 -4.77 38.73
C ASN A 39 -0.94 -4.91 37.17
N GLY A 40 -2.07 -5.43 36.75
CA GLY A 40 -2.38 -5.63 35.32
C GLY A 40 -2.45 -4.32 34.55
N GLU A 41 -2.96 -3.25 35.15
CA GLU A 41 -3.03 -1.92 34.52
C GLU A 41 -1.64 -1.34 34.26
N LEU A 42 -0.76 -1.34 35.28
CA LEU A 42 0.61 -0.86 35.12
C LEU A 42 1.35 -1.64 34.02
N ARG A 43 1.22 -2.98 34.06
CA ARG A 43 1.82 -3.86 33.05
C ARG A 43 1.32 -3.53 31.64
N ALA A 44 0.01 -3.35 31.46
CA ALA A 44 -0.58 -3.00 30.18
C ALA A 44 -0.12 -1.62 29.66
N LYS A 45 -0.04 -0.62 30.54
CA LYS A 45 0.45 0.72 30.18
C LYS A 45 1.93 0.70 29.77
N ILE A 46 2.78 -0.06 30.48
CA ILE A 46 4.20 -0.24 30.11
C ILE A 46 4.30 -0.93 28.74
N ALA A 47 3.58 -2.03 28.54
CA ALA A 47 3.59 -2.74 27.26
C ALA A 47 3.05 -1.87 26.11
N THR A 48 2.03 -1.04 26.36
CA THR A 48 1.55 -0.05 25.37
C THR A 48 2.66 0.95 25.03
N ARG A 49 3.41 1.41 26.01
CA ARG A 49 4.55 2.30 25.79
C ARG A 49 5.60 1.66 24.91
N TYR A 50 5.97 0.39 25.16
CA TYR A 50 6.90 -0.33 24.28
C TYR A 50 6.41 -0.42 22.82
N LEU A 51 5.11 -0.61 22.61
CA LEU A 51 4.53 -0.61 21.25
C LEU A 51 4.66 0.77 20.57
N LEU A 52 4.42 1.86 21.32
CA LEU A 52 4.55 3.23 20.81
C LEU A 52 6.01 3.58 20.49
N ASP A 53 6.95 3.06 21.27
CA ASP A 53 8.40 3.24 21.05
C ASP A 53 8.96 2.31 19.94
N GLY A 54 8.10 1.55 19.25
CA GLY A 54 8.52 0.62 18.20
C GLY A 54 9.25 -0.63 18.69
N ARG A 55 9.01 -1.05 19.94
CA ARG A 55 9.63 -2.19 20.62
C ARG A 55 8.63 -3.32 20.90
N PRO A 56 8.04 -3.94 19.87
CA PRO A 56 7.01 -4.98 20.05
C PRO A 56 7.55 -6.22 20.77
N ASP A 57 8.82 -6.55 20.59
CA ASP A 57 9.44 -7.70 21.26
C ASP A 57 9.50 -7.51 22.78
N ALA A 58 9.77 -6.29 23.25
CA ALA A 58 9.74 -5.96 24.68
C ALA A 58 8.29 -6.01 25.22
N ALA A 59 7.30 -5.55 24.43
CA ALA A 59 5.89 -5.68 24.78
C ALA A 59 5.46 -7.16 24.88
N GLN A 60 5.86 -7.99 23.92
CA GLN A 60 5.61 -9.44 23.94
C GLN A 60 6.22 -10.09 25.19
N GLN A 61 7.49 -9.85 25.44
CA GLN A 61 8.17 -10.40 26.63
C GLN A 61 7.45 -10.03 27.93
N LEU A 62 6.95 -8.79 28.01
CA LEU A 62 6.21 -8.34 29.19
C LEU A 62 4.86 -9.03 29.34
N LEU A 63 4.17 -9.35 28.23
CA LEU A 63 2.93 -10.15 28.23
C LEU A 63 3.22 -11.60 28.62
N ASP A 64 4.25 -12.23 28.05
CA ASP A 64 4.63 -13.63 28.31
C ASP A 64 5.03 -13.86 29.78
N THR A 65 5.56 -12.82 30.42
CA THR A 65 5.95 -12.84 31.86
C THR A 65 4.83 -12.41 32.81
N THR A 66 3.60 -12.31 32.31
CA THR A 66 2.44 -11.96 33.15
C THR A 66 2.15 -13.08 34.14
N PRO A 67 2.14 -12.80 35.47
CA PRO A 67 1.84 -13.80 36.48
C PRO A 67 0.44 -14.44 36.28
N LEU A 68 0.35 -15.73 36.58
CA LEU A 68 -0.91 -16.46 36.53
C LEU A 68 -1.95 -15.80 37.47
N GLY A 69 -3.17 -15.64 36.97
CA GLY A 69 -4.29 -15.06 37.72
C GLY A 69 -4.47 -13.56 37.51
N ILE A 70 -3.63 -12.91 36.69
CA ILE A 70 -3.91 -11.54 36.23
C ILE A 70 -4.73 -11.65 34.95
N ASP A 71 -5.98 -11.18 35.01
CA ASP A 71 -6.86 -11.00 33.85
C ASP A 71 -7.35 -9.55 33.86
N HIS A 72 -6.85 -8.75 32.92
CA HIS A 72 -7.13 -7.31 32.88
C HIS A 72 -7.40 -6.87 31.42
N ALA A 73 -8.50 -6.14 31.21
CA ALA A 73 -8.96 -5.76 29.88
C ALA A 73 -7.89 -5.05 29.02
N LEU A 74 -7.09 -4.17 29.64
CA LEU A 74 -6.01 -3.47 28.92
C LEU A 74 -4.87 -4.40 28.47
N LEU A 75 -4.60 -5.53 29.14
CA LEU A 75 -3.61 -6.53 28.69
C LEU A 75 -4.06 -7.17 27.39
N HIS A 76 -5.33 -7.55 27.28
CA HIS A 76 -5.92 -8.05 26.03
C HIS A 76 -5.92 -7.01 24.92
N VAL A 77 -6.09 -5.71 25.23
CA VAL A 77 -5.92 -4.63 24.24
C VAL A 77 -4.49 -4.59 23.72
N VAL A 78 -3.49 -4.71 24.61
CA VAL A 78 -2.08 -4.72 24.21
C VAL A 78 -1.77 -5.94 23.33
N GLU A 79 -2.26 -7.11 23.70
CA GLU A 79 -2.14 -8.34 22.92
C GLU A 79 -2.71 -8.15 21.51
N GLY A 80 -3.95 -7.64 21.39
CA GLY A 80 -4.58 -7.34 20.11
C GLY A 80 -3.77 -6.33 19.28
N ARG A 81 -3.26 -5.26 19.90
CA ARG A 81 -2.38 -4.29 19.23
C ARG A 81 -1.07 -4.88 18.76
N LEU A 82 -0.48 -5.78 19.55
CA LEU A 82 0.75 -6.47 19.18
C LEU A 82 0.55 -7.35 17.94
N HIS A 83 -0.57 -8.08 17.87
CA HIS A 83 -0.93 -8.85 16.68
C HIS A 83 -1.18 -7.95 15.46
N LEU A 84 -1.78 -6.77 15.64
CA LEU A 84 -1.89 -5.77 14.57
C LEU A 84 -0.54 -5.28 14.09
N VAL A 85 0.40 -4.97 15.00
CA VAL A 85 1.77 -4.56 14.65
C VAL A 85 2.48 -5.66 13.88
N ASN A 86 2.34 -6.92 14.29
CA ASN A 86 2.92 -8.06 13.59
C ASN A 86 2.27 -8.29 12.22
N ALA A 87 0.95 -8.15 12.10
CA ALA A 87 0.26 -8.19 10.81
C ALA A 87 0.71 -7.04 9.87
N ASP A 88 0.92 -5.84 10.42
CA ASP A 88 1.49 -4.71 9.67
C ASP A 88 2.92 -5.01 9.22
N LYS A 89 3.78 -5.60 10.06
CA LYS A 89 5.15 -6.03 9.66
C LYS A 89 5.11 -7.06 8.53
N VAL A 90 4.23 -8.05 8.60
CA VAL A 90 4.06 -9.04 7.52
C VAL A 90 3.63 -8.34 6.24
N ARG A 91 2.61 -7.49 6.30
CA ARG A 91 2.11 -6.76 5.14
C ARG A 91 3.16 -5.81 4.56
N ASP A 92 3.90 -5.10 5.40
CA ASP A 92 4.98 -4.21 4.99
C ASP A 92 6.18 -4.99 4.42
N GLY A 93 6.37 -6.25 4.85
CA GLY A 93 7.43 -7.13 4.34
C GLY A 93 7.05 -7.94 3.09
N THR A 94 5.78 -8.27 2.90
CA THR A 94 5.31 -9.17 1.82
C THR A 94 4.31 -8.51 0.85
N GLY A 95 3.65 -7.44 1.28
CA GLY A 95 2.50 -6.85 0.59
C GLY A 95 1.18 -7.57 0.88
N GLU A 96 1.21 -8.69 1.59
CA GLU A 96 0.03 -9.52 1.88
C GLU A 96 -0.47 -9.31 3.31
N THR A 97 -1.78 -9.42 3.49
CA THR A 97 -2.41 -9.34 4.80
C THR A 97 -2.49 -10.72 5.44
N ASP A 98 -1.91 -10.88 6.62
CA ASP A 98 -2.00 -12.13 7.39
C ASP A 98 -3.34 -12.19 8.15
N ALA A 99 -4.30 -12.90 7.57
CA ALA A 99 -5.63 -13.09 8.16
C ALA A 99 -5.59 -13.84 9.48
N THR A 100 -4.59 -14.69 9.71
CA THR A 100 -4.45 -15.46 10.97
C THR A 100 -4.10 -14.52 12.11
N LEU A 101 -3.08 -13.66 11.93
CA LEU A 101 -2.73 -12.65 12.92
C LEU A 101 -3.89 -11.69 13.22
N LEU A 102 -4.63 -11.29 12.19
CA LEU A 102 -5.81 -10.44 12.37
C LEU A 102 -6.93 -11.16 13.14
N SER A 103 -7.13 -12.47 12.90
CA SER A 103 -8.13 -13.25 13.65
C SER A 103 -7.76 -13.37 15.12
N VAL A 104 -6.48 -13.56 15.44
CA VAL A 104 -5.99 -13.57 16.84
C VAL A 104 -6.15 -12.19 17.48
N ALA A 105 -5.91 -11.11 16.73
CA ALA A 105 -6.15 -9.74 17.23
C ALA A 105 -7.64 -9.53 17.59
N ILE A 106 -8.58 -10.01 16.76
CA ILE A 106 -10.02 -9.98 17.07
C ILE A 106 -10.30 -10.69 18.40
N ALA A 107 -9.81 -11.94 18.56
CA ALA A 107 -10.03 -12.72 19.77
C ALA A 107 -9.49 -12.00 21.03
N ALA A 108 -8.36 -11.34 20.93
CA ALA A 108 -7.80 -10.54 22.01
C ALA A 108 -8.70 -9.34 22.36
N PHE A 109 -9.16 -8.57 21.36
CA PHE A 109 -10.08 -7.45 21.60
C PHE A 109 -11.44 -7.93 22.14
N GLU A 110 -11.95 -9.06 21.69
CA GLU A 110 -13.15 -9.69 22.28
C GLU A 110 -12.92 -10.08 23.75
N GLY A 111 -11.74 -10.59 24.10
CA GLY A 111 -11.31 -10.84 25.46
C GLY A 111 -11.39 -9.59 26.32
N ALA A 112 -10.82 -8.47 25.83
CA ALA A 112 -10.90 -7.18 26.51
C ALA A 112 -12.35 -6.73 26.72
N LEU A 113 -13.22 -6.85 25.70
CA LEU A 113 -14.62 -6.42 25.74
C LEU A 113 -15.52 -7.33 26.57
N LYS A 114 -15.11 -8.57 26.87
CA LYS A 114 -15.80 -9.42 27.86
C LYS A 114 -15.57 -8.91 29.28
N LEU A 115 -14.39 -8.35 29.55
CA LEU A 115 -14.04 -7.81 30.86
C LEU A 115 -14.55 -6.38 31.05
N ASP A 116 -14.46 -5.56 29.99
CA ASP A 116 -14.96 -4.18 29.98
C ASP A 116 -15.56 -3.84 28.61
N ARG A 117 -16.89 -3.79 28.55
CA ARG A 117 -17.65 -3.47 27.32
C ARG A 117 -17.56 -2.01 26.90
N GLU A 118 -17.21 -1.12 27.82
CA GLU A 118 -17.09 0.32 27.58
C GLU A 118 -15.65 0.75 27.24
N LEU A 119 -14.76 -0.20 26.99
CA LEU A 119 -13.38 0.07 26.66
C LEU A 119 -13.25 0.54 25.18
N GLY A 120 -13.36 1.86 24.95
CA GLY A 120 -13.35 2.46 23.61
C GLY A 120 -12.11 2.09 22.76
N VAL A 121 -10.95 1.94 23.39
CA VAL A 121 -9.71 1.54 22.70
C VAL A 121 -9.74 0.10 22.18
N ALA A 122 -10.50 -0.79 22.80
CA ALA A 122 -10.71 -2.16 22.31
C ALA A 122 -11.64 -2.15 21.08
N TRP A 123 -12.72 -1.35 21.11
CA TRP A 123 -13.59 -1.17 19.96
C TRP A 123 -12.85 -0.55 18.78
N LEU A 124 -11.94 0.42 19.01
CA LEU A 124 -11.11 1.01 17.96
C LEU A 124 -10.16 -0.02 17.33
N GLY A 125 -9.53 -0.86 18.17
CA GLY A 125 -8.71 -1.97 17.69
C GLY A 125 -9.51 -2.98 16.86
N MET A 126 -10.74 -3.30 17.30
CA MET A 126 -11.66 -4.15 16.55
C MET A 126 -12.01 -3.55 15.19
N ALA A 127 -12.37 -2.25 15.14
CA ALA A 127 -12.69 -1.55 13.90
C ALA A 127 -11.55 -1.62 12.89
N ARG A 128 -10.33 -1.32 13.33
CA ARG A 128 -9.13 -1.42 12.49
C ARG A 128 -8.90 -2.84 11.96
N THR A 129 -9.08 -3.84 12.82
CA THR A 129 -8.86 -5.23 12.44
C THR A 129 -9.88 -5.69 11.41
N GLN A 130 -11.16 -5.36 11.61
CA GLN A 130 -12.25 -5.70 10.68
C GLN A 130 -12.06 -4.98 9.33
N ARG A 131 -11.66 -3.70 9.33
CA ARG A 131 -11.34 -2.97 8.10
C ARG A 131 -10.20 -3.62 7.31
N LEU A 132 -9.13 -4.05 8.00
CA LEU A 132 -8.01 -4.75 7.36
C LEU A 132 -8.42 -6.10 6.76
N LEU A 133 -9.41 -6.79 7.35
CA LEU A 133 -10.04 -8.00 6.81
C LEU A 133 -11.08 -7.71 5.72
N ARG A 134 -11.32 -6.43 5.37
CA ARG A 134 -12.33 -5.98 4.40
C ARG A 134 -13.78 -6.24 4.83
N ASN A 135 -14.00 -6.47 6.10
CA ASN A 135 -15.33 -6.57 6.71
C ASN A 135 -15.83 -5.17 7.10
N LEU A 136 -16.17 -4.34 6.08
CA LEU A 136 -16.39 -2.90 6.25
C LEU A 136 -17.60 -2.60 7.15
N ASP A 137 -18.68 -3.37 7.08
CA ASP A 137 -19.86 -3.19 7.94
C ASP A 137 -19.54 -3.43 9.42
N ALA A 138 -18.80 -4.50 9.72
CA ALA A 138 -18.36 -4.81 11.09
C ALA A 138 -17.36 -3.76 11.61
N ALA A 139 -16.52 -3.23 10.73
CA ALA A 139 -15.60 -2.14 11.06
C ALA A 139 -16.37 -0.86 11.43
N GLU A 140 -17.41 -0.51 10.69
CA GLU A 140 -18.26 0.66 10.93
C GLU A 140 -19.02 0.56 12.25
N GLU A 141 -19.59 -0.63 12.55
CA GLU A 141 -20.28 -0.88 13.84
C GLU A 141 -19.31 -0.71 15.02
N ALA A 142 -18.14 -1.34 14.95
CA ALA A 142 -17.12 -1.24 16.00
C ALA A 142 -16.61 0.19 16.17
N LEU A 143 -16.37 0.91 15.06
CA LEU A 143 -15.91 2.29 15.07
C LEU A 143 -16.97 3.25 15.67
N THR A 144 -18.25 3.04 15.36
CA THR A 144 -19.35 3.81 15.95
C THR A 144 -19.37 3.65 17.47
N ARG A 145 -19.14 2.46 17.98
CA ARG A 145 -19.02 2.22 19.43
C ARG A 145 -17.78 2.88 20.01
N ALA A 146 -16.64 2.74 19.35
CA ALA A 146 -15.39 3.37 19.77
C ALA A 146 -15.55 4.87 19.94
N ARG A 147 -16.14 5.58 18.93
CA ARG A 147 -16.31 7.02 18.92
C ARG A 147 -17.28 7.56 19.97
N ARG A 148 -18.21 6.72 20.46
CA ARG A 148 -19.09 7.09 21.60
C ARG A 148 -18.39 7.02 22.95
N LEU A 149 -17.34 6.22 23.06
CA LEU A 149 -16.62 5.90 24.29
C LEU A 149 -15.29 6.65 24.42
N LEU A 150 -14.69 7.03 23.30
CA LEU A 150 -13.49 7.86 23.23
C LEU A 150 -13.87 9.35 23.17
N SER A 151 -12.89 10.24 23.36
CA SER A 151 -13.12 11.67 23.18
C SER A 151 -13.45 11.98 21.70
N GLU A 152 -14.26 13.01 21.46
CA GLU A 152 -14.62 13.44 20.10
C GLU A 152 -13.38 13.83 19.27
N ASP A 153 -12.34 14.30 19.94
CA ASP A 153 -11.08 14.79 19.36
C ASP A 153 -9.99 13.71 19.30
N ASP A 154 -10.30 12.40 19.51
CA ASP A 154 -9.30 11.37 19.45
C ASP A 154 -8.74 11.17 18.02
N PRO A 155 -7.46 11.53 17.76
CA PRO A 155 -6.90 11.51 16.40
C PRO A 155 -6.89 10.12 15.77
N SER A 156 -6.73 9.08 16.59
CA SER A 156 -6.68 7.70 16.12
C SER A 156 -8.04 7.22 15.63
N SER A 157 -9.09 7.61 16.34
CA SER A 157 -10.49 7.34 16.00
C SER A 157 -10.90 8.07 14.71
N ALA A 158 -10.53 9.34 14.57
CA ALA A 158 -10.79 10.12 13.37
C ALA A 158 -10.03 9.58 12.15
N ALA A 159 -8.77 9.22 12.33
CA ALA A 159 -7.95 8.62 11.27
C ALA A 159 -8.53 7.29 10.79
N GLU A 160 -8.96 6.42 11.72
CA GLU A 160 -9.56 5.13 11.37
C GLU A 160 -10.91 5.32 10.65
N ALA A 161 -11.73 6.30 11.08
CA ALA A 161 -12.98 6.66 10.41
C ALA A 161 -12.74 7.14 8.96
N ALA A 162 -11.73 8.00 8.76
CA ALA A 162 -11.37 8.48 7.43
C ALA A 162 -10.82 7.36 6.54
N LEU A 163 -10.00 6.46 7.09
CA LEU A 163 -9.51 5.29 6.34
C LEU A 163 -10.65 4.35 5.95
N LEU A 164 -11.63 4.14 6.82
CA LEU A 164 -12.81 3.35 6.51
C LEU A 164 -13.64 4.00 5.40
N ALA A 165 -13.89 5.31 5.47
CA ALA A 165 -14.58 6.06 4.43
C ALA A 165 -13.84 5.97 3.07
N LEU A 166 -12.50 6.07 3.07
CA LEU A 166 -11.70 5.84 1.86
C LEU A 166 -11.86 4.41 1.32
N ASP A 167 -11.90 3.40 2.17
CA ASP A 167 -12.09 2.01 1.75
C ASP A 167 -13.51 1.76 1.19
N GLN A 168 -14.51 2.55 1.62
CA GLN A 168 -15.87 2.59 1.08
C GLN A 168 -15.99 3.46 -0.20
N GLY A 169 -14.93 4.20 -0.57
CA GLY A 169 -14.91 5.10 -1.73
C GLY A 169 -15.46 6.51 -1.45
N ASP A 170 -15.81 6.83 -0.21
CA ASP A 170 -16.33 8.15 0.18
C ASP A 170 -15.20 9.10 0.59
N ILE A 171 -14.58 9.71 -0.43
CA ILE A 171 -13.47 10.64 -0.25
C ILE A 171 -13.91 11.91 0.48
N ALA A 172 -15.15 12.38 0.24
CA ALA A 172 -15.66 13.61 0.84
C ALA A 172 -15.83 13.45 2.37
N SER A 173 -16.43 12.35 2.81
CA SER A 173 -16.55 12.04 4.24
C SER A 173 -15.19 11.86 4.89
N ALA A 174 -14.23 11.20 4.23
CA ALA A 174 -12.88 11.07 4.75
C ALA A 174 -12.20 12.41 4.98
N ALA A 175 -12.34 13.37 4.04
CA ALA A 175 -11.79 14.71 4.17
C ALA A 175 -12.39 15.46 5.37
N ASN A 176 -13.73 15.46 5.49
CA ASN A 176 -14.43 16.13 6.59
C ASN A 176 -14.02 15.57 7.97
N LEU A 177 -13.84 14.25 8.08
CA LEU A 177 -13.44 13.59 9.32
C LEU A 177 -12.03 14.01 9.77
N ILE A 178 -11.11 14.12 8.82
CA ILE A 178 -9.73 14.54 9.10
C ILE A 178 -9.63 16.03 9.37
N ASP A 179 -10.40 16.87 8.67
CA ASP A 179 -10.42 18.32 8.90
C ASP A 179 -10.91 18.66 10.32
N ALA A 180 -11.88 17.90 10.82
CA ALA A 180 -12.36 18.05 12.20
C ALA A 180 -11.32 17.64 13.25
N ALA A 181 -10.43 16.69 12.94
CA ALA A 181 -9.43 16.17 13.87
C ALA A 181 -8.11 16.96 13.89
N ASP A 182 -7.87 17.83 12.88
CA ASP A 182 -6.58 18.55 12.71
C ASP A 182 -6.42 19.78 13.64
N ILE A 183 -7.32 19.95 14.60
CA ILE A 183 -7.29 21.07 15.55
C ILE A 183 -6.07 21.01 16.49
N HIS A 184 -5.43 19.84 16.61
CA HIS A 184 -4.37 19.57 17.59
C HIS A 184 -2.95 19.51 17.04
N GLY A 185 -2.75 19.80 15.74
CA GLY A 185 -1.42 19.87 15.12
C GLY A 185 -1.02 18.63 14.31
N ASP A 186 0.10 18.75 13.60
CA ASP A 186 0.63 17.71 12.70
C ASP A 186 0.95 16.42 13.47
N SER A 187 0.19 15.37 13.20
CA SER A 187 0.45 13.99 13.64
C SER A 187 0.83 13.13 12.43
N PRO A 188 1.78 12.18 12.53
CA PRO A 188 2.12 11.28 11.43
C PRO A 188 0.90 10.55 10.86
N VAL A 189 -0.04 10.16 11.73
CA VAL A 189 -1.26 9.45 11.33
C VAL A 189 -2.19 10.37 10.52
N ILE A 190 -2.43 11.59 11.00
CA ILE A 190 -3.30 12.56 10.32
C ILE A 190 -2.70 12.98 8.98
N THR A 191 -1.41 13.34 8.96
CA THR A 191 -0.73 13.74 7.70
C THR A 191 -0.70 12.59 6.68
N TYR A 192 -0.50 11.34 7.12
CA TYR A 192 -0.57 10.18 6.25
C TYR A 192 -1.96 9.99 5.63
N VAL A 193 -3.03 10.09 6.43
CA VAL A 193 -4.40 9.95 5.94
C VAL A 193 -4.77 11.08 4.98
N ARG A 194 -4.35 12.33 5.26
CA ARG A 194 -4.50 13.44 4.31
C ARG A 194 -3.80 13.15 2.98
N GLY A 195 -2.58 12.61 3.03
CA GLY A 195 -1.87 12.17 1.82
C GLY A 195 -2.68 11.15 1.00
N ASN A 196 -3.31 10.19 1.67
CA ASN A 196 -4.16 9.20 1.00
C ASN A 196 -5.42 9.83 0.38
N ILE A 197 -6.05 10.79 1.06
CA ILE A 197 -7.22 11.53 0.56
C ILE A 197 -6.84 12.31 -0.71
N GLU A 198 -5.76 13.10 -0.66
CA GLU A 198 -5.30 13.88 -1.80
C GLU A 198 -4.88 13.01 -3.00
N ALA A 199 -4.20 11.88 -2.73
CA ALA A 199 -3.84 10.93 -3.78
C ALA A 199 -5.08 10.34 -4.48
N ARG A 200 -6.10 9.95 -3.69
CA ARG A 200 -7.36 9.43 -4.25
C ARG A 200 -8.20 10.51 -4.95
N SER A 201 -8.02 11.78 -4.59
CA SER A 201 -8.63 12.93 -5.26
C SER A 201 -7.91 13.32 -6.55
N GLY A 202 -6.77 12.68 -6.87
CA GLY A 202 -5.94 13.00 -8.04
C GLY A 202 -5.02 14.22 -7.84
N HIS A 203 -4.94 14.77 -6.64
CA HIS A 203 -4.10 15.92 -6.31
C HIS A 203 -2.68 15.47 -5.93
N LEU A 204 -1.89 15.02 -6.92
CA LEU A 204 -0.62 14.33 -6.70
C LEU A 204 0.41 15.21 -5.94
N GLU A 205 0.53 16.49 -6.24
CA GLU A 205 1.47 17.41 -5.58
C GLU A 205 1.13 17.61 -4.10
N ARG A 206 -0.17 17.69 -3.76
CA ARG A 206 -0.61 17.78 -2.36
C ARG A 206 -0.36 16.49 -1.61
N ALA A 207 -0.62 15.34 -2.26
CA ALA A 207 -0.31 14.03 -1.70
C ALA A 207 1.18 13.91 -1.36
N LEU A 208 2.08 14.35 -2.26
CA LEU A 208 3.54 14.39 -2.02
C LEU A 208 3.91 15.26 -0.81
N ASP A 209 3.30 16.45 -0.67
CA ASP A 209 3.55 17.32 0.48
C ASP A 209 3.16 16.61 1.78
N TYR A 210 1.97 16.04 1.86
CA TYR A 210 1.50 15.35 3.07
C TYR A 210 2.33 14.10 3.40
N TYR A 211 2.70 13.25 2.42
CA TYR A 211 3.57 12.12 2.69
C TYR A 211 4.97 12.58 3.12
N SER A 212 5.49 13.68 2.55
CA SER A 212 6.77 14.25 2.96
C SER A 212 6.73 14.82 4.38
N ARG A 213 5.61 15.43 4.79
CA ARG A 213 5.36 15.85 6.18
C ARG A 213 5.28 14.64 7.11
N THR A 214 4.56 13.60 6.73
CA THR A 214 4.54 12.34 7.49
C THR A 214 5.95 11.80 7.72
N LEU A 215 6.79 11.77 6.68
CA LEU A 215 8.16 11.27 6.75
C LEU A 215 9.13 12.20 7.50
N LYS A 216 8.80 13.47 7.68
CA LYS A 216 9.52 14.38 8.59
C LYS A 216 9.21 14.08 10.06
N LEU A 217 7.96 13.68 10.36
CA LEU A 217 7.49 13.34 11.71
C LEU A 217 7.87 11.92 12.10
N ASP A 218 7.83 10.99 11.15
CA ASP A 218 8.20 9.58 11.29
C ASP A 218 9.00 9.14 10.05
N THR A 219 10.33 9.16 10.16
CA THR A 219 11.25 8.83 9.07
C THR A 219 11.14 7.38 8.62
N ASN A 220 10.62 6.48 9.47
CA ASN A 220 10.50 5.05 9.21
C ASN A 220 9.09 4.63 8.77
N HIS A 221 8.22 5.58 8.46
CA HIS A 221 6.85 5.31 8.05
C HIS A 221 6.81 4.65 6.64
N ILE A 222 6.88 3.32 6.61
CA ILE A 222 6.99 2.49 5.39
C ILE A 222 5.89 2.82 4.39
N ARG A 223 4.63 2.89 4.82
CA ARG A 223 3.49 3.13 3.91
C ARG A 223 3.49 4.52 3.29
N ALA A 224 3.85 5.55 4.06
CA ALA A 224 3.96 6.90 3.51
C ALA A 224 5.05 6.97 2.44
N ARG A 225 6.18 6.30 2.67
CA ARG A 225 7.27 6.22 1.71
C ARG A 225 6.88 5.43 0.46
N LEU A 226 6.20 4.29 0.61
CA LEU A 226 5.70 3.50 -0.52
C LEU A 226 4.70 4.29 -1.38
N ASN A 227 3.77 4.99 -0.74
CA ASN A 227 2.80 5.80 -1.44
C ASN A 227 3.49 6.99 -2.14
N ARG A 228 4.47 7.63 -1.50
CA ARG A 228 5.26 8.71 -2.10
C ARG A 228 6.05 8.24 -3.31
N CYS A 229 6.70 7.07 -3.21
CA CYS A 229 7.36 6.42 -4.33
C CYS A 229 6.39 6.22 -5.51
N SER A 230 5.19 5.70 -5.25
CA SER A 230 4.17 5.50 -6.29
C SER A 230 3.71 6.81 -6.93
N ILE A 231 3.58 7.91 -6.17
CA ILE A 231 3.27 9.23 -6.71
C ILE A 231 4.42 9.77 -7.57
N HIS A 232 5.67 9.64 -7.12
CA HIS A 232 6.84 10.04 -7.93
C HIS A 232 6.89 9.29 -9.27
N MET A 233 6.55 7.99 -9.27
CA MET A 233 6.43 7.22 -10.52
C MET A 233 5.32 7.76 -11.42
N ALA A 234 4.13 8.04 -10.88
CA ALA A 234 3.02 8.60 -11.65
C ALA A 234 3.33 9.98 -12.24
N MET A 235 4.21 10.75 -11.60
CA MET A 235 4.68 12.05 -12.09
C MET A 235 5.89 11.95 -13.04
N GLY A 236 6.37 10.76 -13.35
CA GLY A 236 7.55 10.55 -14.20
C GLY A 236 8.90 10.85 -13.52
N GLU A 237 8.92 11.00 -12.21
CA GLU A 237 10.10 11.37 -11.41
C GLU A 237 10.89 10.11 -10.97
N GLY A 238 11.33 9.29 -11.92
CA GLY A 238 11.96 7.98 -11.69
C GLY A 238 13.11 7.99 -10.67
N ARG A 239 13.94 9.06 -10.63
CA ARG A 239 15.05 9.15 -9.67
C ARG A 239 14.56 9.25 -8.22
N LYS A 240 13.54 10.08 -7.96
CA LYS A 240 12.97 10.23 -6.62
C LYS A 240 12.21 8.96 -6.18
N ALA A 241 11.55 8.30 -7.13
CA ALA A 241 10.92 7.01 -6.87
C ALA A 241 11.95 5.95 -6.48
N LEU A 242 13.09 5.90 -7.18
CA LEU A 242 14.19 4.98 -6.87
C LEU A 242 14.77 5.25 -5.48
N ASP A 243 15.03 6.50 -5.13
CA ASP A 243 15.57 6.89 -3.81
C ASP A 243 14.61 6.43 -2.68
N ASP A 244 13.29 6.60 -2.83
CA ASP A 244 12.31 6.11 -1.86
C ASP A 244 12.26 4.57 -1.80
N ALA A 245 12.35 3.88 -2.94
CA ALA A 245 12.33 2.43 -2.99
C ALA A 245 13.60 1.79 -2.37
N GLU A 246 14.76 2.41 -2.54
CA GLU A 246 16.01 1.98 -1.90
C GLU A 246 15.91 2.09 -0.38
N ILE A 247 15.44 3.23 0.15
CA ILE A 247 15.23 3.39 1.60
C ILE A 247 14.18 2.39 2.14
N LEU A 248 13.13 2.09 1.38
CA LEU A 248 12.16 1.04 1.76
C LEU A 248 12.83 -0.32 1.93
N LEU A 249 13.75 -0.67 1.04
CA LEU A 249 14.49 -1.94 1.11
C LEU A 249 15.54 -1.96 2.22
N ASP A 250 16.10 -0.81 2.60
CA ASP A 250 16.95 -0.70 3.77
C ASP A 250 16.15 -0.94 5.08
N LEU A 251 14.93 -0.40 5.16
CA LEU A 251 14.03 -0.58 6.29
C LEU A 251 13.40 -2.00 6.34
N ALA A 252 13.08 -2.55 5.18
CA ALA A 252 12.41 -3.84 5.03
C ALA A 252 13.01 -4.63 3.85
N PRO A 253 14.16 -5.31 4.00
CA PRO A 253 14.91 -5.95 2.91
C PRO A 253 14.12 -7.03 2.14
N ASN A 254 13.11 -7.60 2.79
CA ASN A 254 12.26 -8.64 2.22
C ASN A 254 10.96 -8.12 1.60
N PHE A 255 10.76 -6.82 1.53
CA PHE A 255 9.53 -6.21 1.02
C PHE A 255 9.46 -6.35 -0.52
N THR A 256 8.79 -7.38 -0.98
CA THR A 256 8.68 -7.73 -2.41
C THR A 256 8.07 -6.61 -3.24
N LEU A 257 7.03 -5.91 -2.72
CA LEU A 257 6.43 -4.79 -3.42
C LEU A 257 7.38 -3.60 -3.57
N ALA A 258 8.19 -3.30 -2.53
CA ALA A 258 9.19 -2.23 -2.62
C ALA A 258 10.26 -2.57 -3.68
N ARG A 259 10.68 -3.83 -3.75
CA ARG A 259 11.62 -4.29 -4.77
C ARG A 259 11.03 -4.22 -6.18
N PHE A 260 9.77 -4.56 -6.32
CA PHE A 260 9.06 -4.40 -7.58
C PHE A 260 8.99 -2.92 -8.00
N ARG A 261 8.65 -2.00 -7.06
CA ARG A 261 8.67 -0.55 -7.32
C ARG A 261 10.05 -0.02 -7.66
N LYS A 262 11.11 -0.57 -7.03
CA LYS A 262 12.49 -0.26 -7.38
C LYS A 262 12.78 -0.60 -8.85
N ALA A 263 12.43 -1.82 -9.26
CA ALA A 263 12.61 -2.24 -10.64
C ALA A 263 11.84 -1.35 -11.64
N GLU A 264 10.59 -0.97 -11.32
CA GLU A 264 9.83 -0.02 -12.15
C GLU A 264 10.54 1.35 -12.27
N ALA A 265 11.06 1.88 -11.16
CA ALA A 265 11.80 3.13 -11.17
C ALA A 265 13.12 3.03 -11.98
N GLU A 266 13.82 1.90 -11.88
CA GLU A 266 15.03 1.62 -12.70
C GLU A 266 14.69 1.53 -14.19
N MET A 267 13.55 0.89 -14.55
CA MET A 267 13.05 0.88 -15.94
C MET A 267 12.79 2.30 -16.46
N MET A 268 12.17 3.17 -15.66
CA MET A 268 11.95 4.58 -16.02
C MET A 268 13.26 5.33 -16.28
N LEU A 269 14.35 4.92 -15.62
CA LEU A 269 15.69 5.49 -15.79
C LEU A 269 16.51 4.78 -16.90
N ASN A 270 15.93 3.82 -17.61
CA ASN A 270 16.58 2.95 -18.58
C ASN A 270 17.72 2.07 -17.98
N GLU A 271 17.68 1.81 -16.67
CA GLU A 271 18.62 0.94 -15.96
C GLU A 271 18.18 -0.54 -16.07
N TRP A 272 17.93 -1.01 -17.30
CA TRP A 272 17.29 -2.30 -17.62
C TRP A 272 17.94 -3.53 -16.98
N SER A 273 19.28 -3.52 -16.85
CA SER A 273 20.01 -4.64 -16.25
C SER A 273 19.71 -4.78 -14.76
N ARG A 274 19.63 -3.66 -14.04
CA ARG A 274 19.29 -3.64 -12.61
C ARG A 274 17.83 -4.01 -12.38
N ALA A 275 16.94 -3.40 -13.17
CA ALA A 275 15.52 -3.72 -13.13
C ALA A 275 15.28 -5.24 -13.33
N ARG A 276 15.96 -5.86 -14.29
CA ARG A 276 15.90 -7.31 -14.51
C ARG A 276 16.34 -8.09 -13.27
N GLU A 277 17.47 -7.70 -12.64
CA GLU A 277 17.97 -8.39 -11.43
C GLU A 277 16.97 -8.29 -10.26
N ASP A 278 16.38 -7.12 -10.04
CA ASP A 278 15.37 -6.94 -9.01
C ASP A 278 14.06 -7.68 -9.33
N LEU A 279 13.65 -7.76 -10.61
CA LEU A 279 12.50 -8.56 -11.05
C LEU A 279 12.74 -10.06 -10.87
N ASP A 280 13.95 -10.56 -11.14
CA ASP A 280 14.33 -11.95 -10.89
C ASP A 280 14.14 -12.30 -9.39
N VAL A 281 14.58 -11.40 -8.46
CA VAL A 281 14.37 -11.58 -7.02
C VAL A 281 12.88 -11.51 -6.63
N VAL A 282 12.10 -10.63 -7.26
CA VAL A 282 10.64 -10.58 -7.05
C VAL A 282 10.00 -11.91 -7.43
N LEU A 283 10.38 -12.48 -8.58
CA LEU A 283 9.80 -13.71 -9.10
C LEU A 283 10.28 -14.97 -8.35
N GLU A 284 11.45 -14.94 -7.71
CA GLU A 284 11.87 -16.01 -6.79
C GLU A 284 10.91 -16.13 -5.59
N LYS A 285 10.40 -14.99 -5.07
CA LYS A 285 9.48 -14.96 -3.94
C LYS A 285 8.02 -15.08 -4.35
N ALA A 286 7.66 -14.53 -5.50
CA ALA A 286 6.30 -14.48 -6.05
C ALA A 286 6.29 -14.94 -7.51
N PRO A 287 6.42 -16.27 -7.80
CA PRO A 287 6.54 -16.80 -9.16
C PRO A 287 5.33 -16.48 -10.06
N HIS A 288 4.18 -16.21 -9.46
CA HIS A 288 2.93 -15.91 -10.17
C HIS A 288 2.61 -14.40 -10.27
N HIS A 289 3.60 -13.54 -10.05
CA HIS A 289 3.42 -12.09 -10.16
C HIS A 289 3.43 -11.69 -11.66
N HIS A 290 2.25 -11.74 -12.31
CA HIS A 290 2.09 -11.51 -13.75
C HIS A 290 2.65 -10.17 -14.24
N GLN A 291 2.53 -9.10 -13.42
CA GLN A 291 3.10 -7.79 -13.75
C GLN A 291 4.64 -7.85 -13.80
N ALA A 292 5.28 -8.51 -12.82
CA ALA A 292 6.74 -8.67 -12.83
C ALA A 292 7.23 -9.51 -14.01
N LEU A 293 6.49 -10.57 -14.37
CA LEU A 293 6.79 -11.36 -15.57
C LEU A 293 6.71 -10.52 -16.85
N THR A 294 5.70 -9.66 -16.96
CA THR A 294 5.55 -8.75 -18.11
C THR A 294 6.69 -7.74 -18.18
N GLN A 295 7.06 -7.15 -17.06
CA GLN A 295 8.17 -6.18 -17.00
C GLN A 295 9.54 -6.85 -17.23
N LEU A 296 9.71 -8.09 -16.76
CA LEU A 296 10.91 -8.89 -17.06
C LEU A 296 11.08 -9.10 -18.57
N ALA A 297 9.99 -9.38 -19.27
CA ALA A 297 10.00 -9.49 -20.73
C ALA A 297 10.38 -8.16 -21.40
N ALA A 298 9.85 -7.04 -20.93
CA ALA A 298 10.23 -5.71 -21.41
C ALA A 298 11.73 -5.44 -21.20
N CYS A 299 12.29 -5.84 -20.05
CA CYS A 299 13.72 -5.74 -19.80
C CYS A 299 14.54 -6.60 -20.80
N PHE A 300 14.10 -7.82 -21.13
CA PHE A 300 14.78 -8.63 -22.12
C PHE A 300 14.78 -7.99 -23.51
N ILE A 301 13.66 -7.43 -23.93
CA ILE A 301 13.56 -6.71 -25.21
C ILE A 301 14.51 -5.49 -25.20
N ALA A 302 14.47 -4.67 -24.16
CA ALA A 302 15.32 -3.50 -24.05
C ALA A 302 16.83 -3.81 -23.98
N LEU A 303 17.18 -5.03 -23.51
CA LEU A 303 18.58 -5.53 -23.46
C LEU A 303 19.00 -6.26 -24.75
N ASP A 304 18.24 -6.16 -25.84
CA ASP A 304 18.50 -6.81 -27.12
C ASP A 304 18.50 -8.36 -27.01
N ARG A 305 17.60 -8.90 -26.21
CA ARG A 305 17.41 -10.36 -25.99
C ARG A 305 15.94 -10.77 -26.13
N PRO A 306 15.28 -10.39 -27.24
CA PRO A 306 13.83 -10.59 -27.39
C PRO A 306 13.41 -12.09 -27.36
N GLU A 307 14.33 -13.01 -27.72
CA GLU A 307 14.09 -14.45 -27.67
C GLU A 307 13.80 -14.97 -26.25
N ARG A 308 14.20 -14.22 -25.20
CA ARG A 308 13.93 -14.56 -23.81
C ARG A 308 12.63 -13.99 -23.27
N ALA A 309 11.99 -13.09 -24.00
CA ALA A 309 10.78 -12.37 -23.55
C ALA A 309 9.49 -13.21 -23.70
N GLU A 310 9.43 -14.14 -24.66
CA GLU A 310 8.21 -14.89 -24.97
C GLU A 310 7.76 -15.77 -23.78
N THR A 311 8.69 -16.44 -23.11
CA THR A 311 8.38 -17.35 -22.00
C THR A 311 7.70 -16.62 -20.81
N PRO A 312 8.27 -15.54 -20.25
CA PRO A 312 7.61 -14.82 -19.17
C PRO A 312 6.27 -14.17 -19.59
N LEU A 313 6.12 -13.71 -20.85
CA LEU A 313 4.84 -13.20 -21.34
C LEU A 313 3.76 -14.30 -21.41
N ASN A 314 4.13 -15.48 -21.91
CA ASN A 314 3.21 -16.61 -21.94
C ASN A 314 2.77 -17.04 -20.54
N GLU A 315 3.68 -17.03 -19.57
CA GLU A 315 3.35 -17.33 -18.17
C GLU A 315 2.49 -16.24 -17.55
N ALA A 316 2.77 -14.95 -17.80
CA ALA A 316 1.93 -13.84 -17.34
C ALA A 316 0.50 -13.99 -17.84
N LEU A 317 0.31 -14.31 -19.12
CA LEU A 317 -1.01 -14.50 -19.75
C LEU A 317 -1.71 -15.80 -19.29
N ARG A 318 -0.97 -16.82 -18.92
CA ARG A 318 -1.53 -18.02 -18.31
C ARG A 318 -2.11 -17.74 -16.93
N ILE A 319 -1.44 -16.87 -16.15
CA ILE A 319 -1.85 -16.47 -14.79
C ILE A 319 -2.99 -15.44 -14.85
N ALA A 320 -2.86 -14.43 -15.70
CA ALA A 320 -3.81 -13.32 -15.84
C ALA A 320 -4.18 -13.13 -17.33
N PRO A 321 -5.16 -13.91 -17.86
CA PRO A 321 -5.56 -13.83 -19.26
C PRO A 321 -6.22 -12.48 -19.65
N ASP A 322 -6.65 -11.70 -18.68
CA ASP A 322 -7.27 -10.39 -18.82
C ASP A 322 -6.29 -9.21 -18.62
N TYR A 323 -4.99 -9.50 -18.49
CA TYR A 323 -3.97 -8.47 -18.32
C TYR A 323 -3.50 -7.90 -19.66
N ALA A 324 -4.16 -6.83 -20.13
CA ALA A 324 -3.91 -6.19 -21.42
C ALA A 324 -2.44 -5.83 -21.70
N PRO A 325 -1.63 -5.33 -20.72
CA PRO A 325 -0.22 -5.02 -20.98
C PRO A 325 0.62 -6.21 -21.41
N ALA A 326 0.33 -7.43 -20.93
CA ALA A 326 1.09 -8.63 -21.34
C ALA A 326 0.77 -9.03 -22.79
N TRP A 327 -0.52 -8.94 -23.19
CA TRP A 327 -0.93 -9.12 -24.58
C TRP A 327 -0.24 -8.12 -25.49
N HIS A 328 -0.27 -6.84 -25.12
CA HIS A 328 0.37 -5.77 -25.89
C HIS A 328 1.87 -6.02 -26.06
N GLN A 329 2.59 -6.32 -25.00
CA GLN A 329 4.03 -6.57 -25.05
C GLN A 329 4.38 -7.79 -25.92
N ARG A 330 3.57 -8.86 -25.89
CA ARG A 330 3.77 -10.02 -26.75
C ARG A 330 3.44 -9.71 -28.21
N GLY A 331 2.43 -8.89 -28.46
CA GLY A 331 2.14 -8.36 -29.77
C GLY A 331 3.30 -7.59 -30.38
N LEU A 332 3.96 -6.71 -29.58
CA LEU A 332 5.17 -5.98 -30.01
C LEU A 332 6.31 -6.96 -30.34
N LEU A 333 6.54 -7.97 -29.51
CA LEU A 333 7.54 -9.00 -29.74
C LEU A 333 7.29 -9.75 -31.05
N TYR A 334 6.03 -10.10 -31.34
CA TYR A 334 5.68 -10.78 -32.60
C TYR A 334 5.83 -9.87 -33.80
N LEU A 335 5.56 -8.54 -33.70
CA LEU A 335 5.86 -7.59 -34.76
C LEU A 335 7.36 -7.56 -35.08
N GLU A 336 8.21 -7.49 -34.06
CA GLU A 336 9.67 -7.51 -34.23
C GLU A 336 10.14 -8.79 -34.96
N TRP A 337 9.47 -9.91 -34.72
CA TRP A 337 9.76 -11.17 -35.42
C TRP A 337 9.08 -11.32 -36.78
N GLY A 338 8.36 -10.32 -37.27
CA GLY A 338 7.61 -10.36 -38.51
C GLY A 338 6.40 -11.30 -38.50
N ARG A 339 5.92 -11.69 -37.29
CA ARG A 339 4.76 -12.58 -37.10
C ARG A 339 3.48 -11.73 -37.02
N HIS A 340 3.12 -11.08 -38.12
CA HIS A 340 2.03 -10.08 -38.14
C HIS A 340 0.68 -10.62 -37.68
N ASP A 341 0.30 -11.84 -38.08
CA ASP A 341 -0.99 -12.44 -37.68
C ASP A 341 -1.07 -12.67 -36.17
N ASN A 342 0.03 -13.13 -35.56
CA ASN A 342 0.13 -13.31 -34.12
C ASN A 342 0.07 -11.98 -33.38
N ALA A 343 0.76 -10.97 -33.89
CA ALA A 343 0.77 -9.63 -33.33
C ALA A 343 -0.64 -9.01 -33.35
N MET A 344 -1.35 -9.10 -34.48
CA MET A 344 -2.72 -8.62 -34.62
C MET A 344 -3.64 -9.30 -33.57
N SER A 345 -3.59 -10.64 -33.48
CA SER A 345 -4.40 -11.39 -32.52
C SER A 345 -4.13 -10.96 -31.07
N ASP A 346 -2.86 -10.70 -30.73
CA ASP A 346 -2.48 -10.26 -29.37
C ASP A 346 -2.93 -8.83 -29.09
N PHE A 347 -2.83 -7.89 -30.03
CA PHE A 347 -3.36 -6.54 -29.86
C PHE A 347 -4.89 -6.52 -29.74
N GLU A 348 -5.60 -7.35 -30.51
CA GLU A 348 -7.05 -7.51 -30.37
C GLU A 348 -7.43 -8.08 -29.00
N ALA A 349 -6.65 -9.06 -28.50
CA ALA A 349 -6.83 -9.60 -27.15
C ALA A 349 -6.58 -8.55 -26.08
N ALA A 350 -5.57 -7.69 -26.24
CA ALA A 350 -5.31 -6.57 -25.35
C ALA A 350 -6.50 -5.58 -25.30
N VAL A 351 -7.03 -5.19 -26.47
CA VAL A 351 -8.21 -4.31 -26.55
C VAL A 351 -9.47 -4.97 -25.99
N LYS A 352 -9.60 -6.29 -26.10
CA LYS A 352 -10.71 -7.03 -25.49
C LYS A 352 -10.58 -7.08 -23.95
N ALA A 353 -9.37 -7.21 -23.44
CA ALA A 353 -9.09 -7.22 -22.00
C ALA A 353 -9.24 -5.82 -21.38
N ASP A 354 -8.77 -4.80 -22.08
CA ASP A 354 -8.96 -3.39 -21.72
C ASP A 354 -9.42 -2.57 -22.92
N THR A 355 -10.70 -2.22 -22.92
CA THR A 355 -11.33 -1.44 -24.00
C THR A 355 -10.78 -0.03 -24.14
N GLN A 356 -10.04 0.49 -23.16
CA GLN A 356 -9.39 1.80 -23.19
C GLN A 356 -7.89 1.72 -23.53
N HIS A 357 -7.36 0.53 -23.85
CA HIS A 357 -5.95 0.35 -24.17
C HIS A 357 -5.57 1.01 -25.49
N LEU A 358 -5.16 2.27 -25.42
CA LEU A 358 -4.90 3.14 -26.57
C LEU A 358 -3.78 2.58 -27.46
N ASP A 359 -2.66 2.15 -26.88
CA ASP A 359 -1.47 1.71 -27.61
C ASP A 359 -1.77 0.52 -28.53
N SER A 360 -2.53 -0.47 -28.03
CA SER A 360 -2.92 -1.62 -28.88
C SER A 360 -3.84 -1.21 -30.02
N ARG A 361 -4.75 -0.25 -29.81
CA ARG A 361 -5.61 0.27 -30.90
C ARG A 361 -4.79 1.02 -31.95
N LEU A 362 -3.78 1.78 -31.53
CA LEU A 362 -2.86 2.44 -32.46
C LEU A 362 -2.10 1.42 -33.31
N HIS A 363 -1.62 0.32 -32.73
CA HIS A 363 -0.95 -0.74 -33.49
C HIS A 363 -1.89 -1.47 -34.44
N ILE A 364 -3.11 -1.82 -34.04
CA ILE A 364 -4.13 -2.41 -34.92
C ILE A 364 -4.40 -1.50 -36.12
N ALA A 365 -4.62 -0.20 -35.86
CA ALA A 365 -4.90 0.77 -36.93
C ALA A 365 -3.71 0.94 -37.88
N ALA A 366 -2.49 1.00 -37.35
CA ALA A 366 -1.26 1.07 -38.13
C ALA A 366 -1.05 -0.18 -39.00
N MET A 367 -1.25 -1.37 -38.46
CA MET A 367 -1.11 -2.63 -39.18
C MET A 367 -2.12 -2.74 -40.34
N HIS A 368 -3.38 -2.38 -40.14
CA HIS A 368 -4.37 -2.33 -41.24
C HIS A 368 -3.98 -1.29 -42.28
N HIS A 369 -3.45 -0.14 -41.87
CA HIS A 369 -3.03 0.91 -42.81
C HIS A 369 -1.84 0.45 -43.67
N GLU A 370 -0.84 -0.19 -43.06
CA GLU A 370 0.34 -0.74 -43.74
C GLU A 370 -0.02 -1.91 -44.71
N ALA A 371 -1.02 -2.68 -44.33
CA ALA A 371 -1.59 -3.73 -45.19
C ALA A 371 -2.50 -3.18 -46.32
N GLU A 372 -2.61 -1.85 -46.45
CA GLU A 372 -3.49 -1.18 -47.43
C GLU A 372 -4.98 -1.53 -47.28
N GLN A 373 -5.38 -2.02 -46.09
CA GLN A 373 -6.79 -2.34 -45.76
C GLN A 373 -7.50 -1.08 -45.26
N PHE A 374 -7.68 -0.08 -46.15
CA PHE A 374 -8.08 1.27 -45.77
C PHE A 374 -9.43 1.34 -45.09
N ASP A 375 -10.42 0.46 -45.41
CA ASP A 375 -11.70 0.37 -44.71
C ASP A 375 -11.53 0.01 -43.21
N LEU A 376 -10.75 -1.03 -42.97
CA LEU A 376 -10.45 -1.50 -41.60
C LEU A 376 -9.58 -0.48 -40.84
N ALA A 377 -8.58 0.07 -41.52
CA ALA A 377 -7.73 1.11 -40.96
C ALA A 377 -8.53 2.35 -40.52
N ALA A 378 -9.44 2.85 -41.40
CA ALA A 378 -10.29 4.00 -41.06
C ALA A 378 -11.19 3.72 -39.84
N THR A 379 -11.74 2.51 -39.76
CA THR A 379 -12.54 2.09 -38.60
C THR A 379 -11.70 2.05 -37.34
N ALA A 380 -10.49 1.49 -37.39
CA ALA A 380 -9.58 1.40 -36.27
C ALA A 380 -9.10 2.80 -35.84
N TRP A 381 -8.74 3.71 -36.76
CA TRP A 381 -8.37 5.08 -36.45
C TRP A 381 -9.50 5.87 -35.77
N ARG A 382 -10.74 5.69 -36.22
CA ARG A 382 -11.91 6.27 -35.54
C ARG A 382 -12.05 5.76 -34.12
N SER A 383 -11.75 4.48 -33.84
CA SER A 383 -11.78 3.92 -32.51
C SER A 383 -10.68 4.51 -31.59
N VAL A 384 -9.53 4.87 -32.14
CA VAL A 384 -8.48 5.62 -31.43
C VAL A 384 -9.00 7.01 -31.04
N LEU A 385 -9.62 7.74 -31.98
CA LEU A 385 -10.15 9.08 -31.75
C LEU A 385 -11.35 9.13 -30.79
N GLN A 386 -12.03 8.01 -30.55
CA GLN A 386 -13.04 7.93 -29.50
C GLN A 386 -12.43 7.99 -28.08
N ILE A 387 -11.18 7.52 -27.92
CA ILE A 387 -10.46 7.51 -26.64
C ILE A 387 -9.63 8.80 -26.51
N ASP A 388 -8.89 9.15 -27.56
CA ASP A 388 -8.05 10.33 -27.64
C ASP A 388 -8.46 11.19 -28.84
N PRO A 389 -9.44 12.11 -28.67
CA PRO A 389 -9.94 12.97 -29.75
C PRO A 389 -8.87 13.91 -30.32
N ASP A 390 -7.79 14.16 -29.62
CA ASP A 390 -6.73 15.07 -30.04
C ASP A 390 -5.51 14.38 -30.64
N ASN A 391 -5.56 13.07 -30.83
CA ASN A 391 -4.49 12.30 -31.45
C ASN A 391 -4.23 12.71 -32.90
N LEU A 392 -3.14 13.45 -33.11
CA LEU A 392 -2.78 13.99 -34.43
C LEU A 392 -2.45 12.89 -35.45
N VAL A 393 -1.80 11.81 -35.00
CA VAL A 393 -1.46 10.68 -35.87
C VAL A 393 -2.73 10.02 -36.39
N ALA A 394 -3.68 9.74 -35.49
CA ALA A 394 -4.95 9.12 -35.86
C ALA A 394 -5.77 10.00 -36.81
N LYS A 395 -5.83 11.33 -36.60
CA LYS A 395 -6.49 12.28 -37.51
C LYS A 395 -5.88 12.23 -38.90
N THR A 396 -4.55 12.39 -38.99
CA THR A 396 -3.85 12.39 -40.29
C THR A 396 -4.02 11.07 -41.06
N ARG A 397 -3.86 9.94 -40.35
CA ARG A 397 -3.97 8.62 -40.97
C ARG A 397 -5.41 8.27 -41.38
N LEU A 398 -6.40 8.76 -40.62
CA LEU A 398 -7.81 8.63 -41.04
C LEU A 398 -8.10 9.38 -42.34
N ASP A 399 -7.64 10.64 -42.44
CA ASP A 399 -7.80 11.44 -43.67
C ASP A 399 -7.14 10.76 -44.88
N GLU A 400 -5.93 10.19 -44.71
CA GLU A 400 -5.23 9.40 -45.73
C GLU A 400 -6.08 8.19 -46.20
N CYS A 401 -6.67 7.46 -45.26
CA CYS A 401 -7.54 6.32 -45.57
C CYS A 401 -8.77 6.76 -46.36
N GLU A 402 -9.45 7.84 -45.96
CA GLU A 402 -10.64 8.37 -46.60
C GLU A 402 -10.36 8.82 -48.05
N VAL A 403 -9.21 9.49 -48.27
CA VAL A 403 -8.77 9.84 -49.63
C VAL A 403 -8.54 8.61 -50.51
N LYS A 404 -7.93 7.55 -49.96
CA LYS A 404 -7.66 6.31 -50.69
C LYS A 404 -8.93 5.53 -51.00
N LEU A 405 -9.96 5.61 -50.15
CA LEU A 405 -11.25 4.96 -50.36
C LEU A 405 -12.14 5.67 -51.41
N MET A 406 -11.86 6.97 -51.68
CA MET A 406 -12.54 7.76 -52.68
C MET A 406 -11.89 7.67 -54.07
N ALA A 407 -10.65 7.21 -54.16
CA ALA A 407 -9.87 7.07 -55.38
C ALA A 407 -10.05 5.72 -56.05
#